data_acb51773ffb1ce7671a8cbd3d7cca7a1
#
_entry.id   acb51773ffb1ce7671a8cbd3d7cca7a1
#
_cell.length_a   1.000
_cell.length_b   1.000
_cell.length_c   1.000
_cell.angle_alpha   90.00
_cell.angle_beta   90.00
_cell.angle_gamma   90.00
#
_symmetry.space_group_name_H-M   'P 1'
#
loop_
_entity.id
_entity.type
_entity.pdbx_description
1 polymer ?
#
loop_
_entity_poly.entity_id
_entity_poly.type
_entity_poly.pdbx_seq_one_letter_code
_entity_poly.pdbx_strand_id
1 'polypeptide(L)'
;MVNQKALKENEQLSEFEKTAVANKENDRIAQSLYVNGYASPDGPEKFNDKLASARSETGRKAVEKILAEYGFNIDAAGYGEDWEGFKEMVEKSNIQDKDLILQVLSMYDSSAERENQIKNMSSVYGELKEDVLPKLRRAQLVNNMEITGKSDAEMQALVNSGKLDELNNEELLHVATLIEDNALKAKVLEYAAKKYDDSRAYTN
;
A
#
# COMPACT_ATOMS: atom_id res chain seq x y z
N MET A 1 -19.19 -17.08 5.55
CA MET A 1 -19.10 -16.37 6.85
C MET A 1 -17.63 -16.10 7.16
N VAL A 2 -17.28 -14.87 7.44
CA VAL A 2 -15.91 -14.52 7.86
C VAL A 2 -15.72 -14.98 9.29
N ASN A 3 -14.71 -15.80 9.57
CA ASN A 3 -14.41 -16.25 10.93
C ASN A 3 -13.78 -15.10 11.72
N GLN A 4 -14.56 -14.48 12.61
CA GLN A 4 -14.14 -13.34 13.43
C GLN A 4 -12.95 -13.64 14.36
N LYS A 5 -12.78 -14.89 14.79
CA LYS A 5 -11.63 -15.29 15.61
C LYS A 5 -10.35 -15.29 14.78
N ALA A 6 -10.43 -15.83 13.56
CA ALA A 6 -9.30 -15.83 12.62
C ALA A 6 -8.91 -14.41 12.15
N LEU A 7 -9.85 -13.47 12.10
CA LEU A 7 -9.55 -12.06 11.80
C LEU A 7 -8.77 -11.38 12.94
N LYS A 8 -9.15 -11.62 14.19
CA LYS A 8 -8.45 -11.04 15.34
C LYS A 8 -7.04 -11.61 15.56
N GLU A 9 -6.79 -12.81 15.06
CA GLU A 9 -5.48 -13.50 15.14
C GLU A 9 -4.60 -13.22 13.90
N ASN A 10 -5.09 -12.40 12.94
CA ASN A 10 -4.33 -12.05 11.74
C ASN A 10 -3.38 -10.89 12.04
N GLU A 11 -2.07 -11.16 12.00
CA GLU A 11 -1.02 -10.18 12.27
C GLU A 11 -1.10 -8.95 11.34
N GLN A 12 -1.37 -9.15 10.06
CA GLN A 12 -1.50 -8.05 9.09
C GLN A 12 -2.66 -7.10 9.44
N LEU A 13 -3.76 -7.66 9.92
CA LEU A 13 -4.92 -6.86 10.34
C LEU A 13 -4.64 -6.11 11.64
N SER A 14 -3.92 -6.73 12.57
CA SER A 14 -3.49 -6.07 13.81
C SER A 14 -2.48 -4.95 13.54
N GLU A 15 -1.58 -5.14 12.59
CA GLU A 15 -0.63 -4.10 12.18
C GLU A 15 -1.33 -2.95 11.47
N PHE A 16 -2.29 -3.25 10.59
CA PHE A 16 -3.13 -2.24 9.94
C PHE A 16 -3.89 -1.41 10.97
N GLU A 17 -4.54 -2.03 11.97
CA GLU A 17 -5.23 -1.37 13.07
C GLU A 17 -4.30 -0.43 13.83
N LYS A 18 -3.15 -0.92 14.28
CA LYS A 18 -2.16 -0.12 15.02
C LYS A 18 -1.70 1.09 14.21
N THR A 19 -1.38 0.87 12.94
CA THR A 19 -0.93 1.95 12.04
C THR A 19 -2.03 2.99 11.81
N ALA A 20 -3.26 2.55 11.53
CA ALA A 20 -4.38 3.47 11.32
C ALA A 20 -4.68 4.31 12.57
N VAL A 21 -4.64 3.69 13.76
CA VAL A 21 -4.87 4.39 15.03
C VAL A 21 -3.74 5.38 15.33
N ALA A 22 -2.49 4.97 15.20
CA ALA A 22 -1.35 5.86 15.41
C ALA A 22 -1.36 7.06 14.46
N ASN A 23 -1.72 6.85 13.21
CA ASN A 23 -1.85 7.93 12.23
C ASN A 23 -2.99 8.90 12.56
N LYS A 24 -4.08 8.41 13.14
CA LYS A 24 -5.21 9.27 13.54
C LYS A 24 -4.84 10.23 14.67
N GLU A 25 -3.90 9.84 15.53
CA GLU A 25 -3.39 10.67 16.63
C GLU A 25 -2.38 11.74 16.15
N ASN A 26 -1.95 11.67 14.90
CA ASN A 26 -0.99 12.59 14.30
C ASN A 26 -1.70 13.63 13.41
N ASP A 27 -1.78 14.85 13.87
CA ASP A 27 -2.43 15.97 13.16
C ASP A 27 -1.84 16.27 11.77
N ARG A 28 -0.65 15.73 11.47
CA ARG A 28 0.01 15.88 10.16
C ARG A 28 -0.35 14.79 9.16
N ILE A 29 -1.12 13.79 9.58
CA ILE A 29 -1.50 12.67 8.73
C ILE A 29 -3.01 12.70 8.45
N ALA A 30 -3.37 13.07 7.23
CA ALA A 30 -4.69 12.79 6.71
C ALA A 30 -4.70 11.38 6.14
N GLN A 31 -5.68 10.56 6.53
CA GLN A 31 -5.79 9.18 6.03
C GLN A 31 -7.20 8.83 5.60
N SER A 32 -7.27 7.93 4.61
CA SER A 32 -8.52 7.38 4.10
C SER A 32 -8.40 5.86 3.99
N LEU A 33 -9.34 5.15 4.58
CA LEU A 33 -9.33 3.70 4.64
C LEU A 33 -10.29 3.10 3.61
N TYR A 34 -9.80 2.11 2.86
CA TYR A 34 -10.58 1.44 1.82
C TYR A 34 -10.47 -0.07 1.96
N VAL A 35 -11.51 -0.76 1.51
CA VAL A 35 -11.51 -2.20 1.33
C VAL A 35 -11.81 -2.51 -0.13
N ASN A 36 -10.78 -2.93 -0.87
CA ASN A 36 -10.87 -3.29 -2.27
C ASN A 36 -11.14 -4.78 -2.40
N GLY A 37 -12.25 -5.13 -3.04
CA GLY A 37 -12.63 -6.52 -3.30
C GLY A 37 -12.23 -6.95 -4.70
N TYR A 38 -11.70 -8.17 -4.80
CA TYR A 38 -11.25 -8.75 -6.06
C TYR A 38 -11.82 -10.14 -6.27
N ALA A 39 -11.98 -10.52 -7.52
CA ALA A 39 -12.29 -11.87 -7.97
C ALA A 39 -11.12 -12.45 -8.78
N SER A 40 -11.00 -13.76 -8.82
CA SER A 40 -10.10 -14.42 -9.77
C SER A 40 -10.65 -14.27 -11.19
N PRO A 41 -9.79 -14.09 -12.20
CA PRO A 41 -10.19 -14.08 -13.59
C PRO A 41 -10.51 -15.51 -14.09
N ASP A 42 -11.61 -16.05 -13.59
CA ASP A 42 -12.10 -17.39 -13.90
C ASP A 42 -13.62 -17.37 -13.89
N GLY A 43 -14.21 -17.44 -15.10
CA GLY A 43 -15.65 -17.41 -15.32
C GLY A 43 -16.20 -16.05 -15.80
N PRO A 44 -17.52 -15.86 -15.80
CA PRO A 44 -18.13 -14.68 -16.38
C PRO A 44 -17.78 -13.38 -15.62
N GLU A 45 -17.24 -12.40 -16.31
CA GLU A 45 -16.82 -11.09 -15.76
C GLU A 45 -17.92 -10.44 -14.91
N LYS A 46 -19.16 -10.36 -15.41
CA LYS A 46 -20.31 -9.80 -14.66
C LYS A 46 -20.59 -10.53 -13.33
N PHE A 47 -20.26 -11.80 -13.23
CA PHE A 47 -20.39 -12.54 -11.99
C PHE A 47 -19.25 -12.22 -11.05
N ASN A 48 -18.04 -12.11 -11.59
CA ASN A 48 -16.85 -11.71 -10.85
C ASN A 48 -16.94 -10.28 -10.28
N ASP A 49 -17.56 -9.35 -11.01
CA ASP A 49 -17.87 -7.99 -10.50
C ASP A 49 -18.75 -8.04 -9.24
N LYS A 50 -19.79 -8.87 -9.26
CA LYS A 50 -20.67 -9.06 -8.09
C LYS A 50 -19.93 -9.70 -6.92
N LEU A 51 -19.08 -10.68 -7.20
CA LEU A 51 -18.27 -11.35 -6.17
C LEU A 51 -17.25 -10.37 -5.55
N ALA A 52 -16.60 -9.56 -6.36
CA ALA A 52 -15.66 -8.55 -5.91
C ALA A 52 -16.36 -7.51 -5.00
N SER A 53 -17.51 -7.00 -5.44
CA SER A 53 -18.33 -6.07 -4.63
C SER A 53 -18.81 -6.70 -3.32
N ALA A 54 -19.25 -7.94 -3.33
CA ALA A 54 -19.67 -8.65 -2.12
C ALA A 54 -18.49 -8.90 -1.15
N ARG A 55 -17.28 -9.13 -1.69
CA ARG A 55 -16.06 -9.30 -0.88
C ARG A 55 -15.63 -8.01 -0.23
N SER A 56 -15.61 -6.89 -0.99
CA SER A 56 -15.27 -5.59 -0.42
C SER A 56 -16.22 -5.21 0.72
N GLU A 57 -17.51 -5.38 0.53
CA GLU A 57 -18.53 -5.06 1.54
C GLU A 57 -18.42 -5.97 2.78
N THR A 58 -18.12 -7.27 2.57
CA THR A 58 -17.91 -8.21 3.68
C THR A 58 -16.64 -7.84 4.46
N GLY A 59 -15.58 -7.50 3.75
CA GLY A 59 -14.31 -7.03 4.33
C GLY A 59 -14.51 -5.73 5.11
N ARG A 60 -15.21 -4.73 4.54
CA ARG A 60 -15.55 -3.46 5.19
C ARG A 60 -16.23 -3.69 6.54
N LYS A 61 -17.29 -4.48 6.55
CA LYS A 61 -18.03 -4.80 7.79
C LYS A 61 -17.17 -5.50 8.84
N ALA A 62 -16.20 -6.28 8.41
CA ALA A 62 -15.27 -6.95 9.32
C ALA A 62 -14.28 -5.96 9.94
N VAL A 63 -13.72 -5.06 9.13
CA VAL A 63 -12.77 -4.02 9.59
C VAL A 63 -13.47 -2.97 10.44
N GLU A 64 -14.68 -2.53 10.06
CA GLU A 64 -15.49 -1.61 10.88
C GLU A 64 -15.71 -2.10 12.31
N LYS A 65 -15.90 -3.42 12.49
CA LYS A 65 -16.05 -3.98 13.84
C LYS A 65 -14.76 -3.92 14.67
N ILE A 66 -13.61 -4.00 14.01
CA ILE A 66 -12.30 -3.94 14.66
C ILE A 66 -11.97 -2.49 15.02
N LEU A 67 -12.30 -1.57 14.11
CA LEU A 67 -12.02 -0.14 14.27
C LEU A 67 -13.18 0.66 14.87
N ALA A 68 -14.23 -0.01 15.40
CA ALA A 68 -15.46 0.63 15.86
C ALA A 68 -15.23 1.71 16.93
N GLU A 69 -14.29 1.46 17.84
CA GLU A 69 -13.98 2.37 18.96
C GLU A 69 -13.27 3.66 18.48
N TYR A 70 -12.68 3.61 17.30
CA TYR A 70 -11.86 4.71 16.79
C TYR A 70 -12.61 5.65 15.83
N GLY A 71 -13.83 5.30 15.42
CA GLY A 71 -14.70 6.17 14.59
C GLY A 71 -14.12 6.46 13.20
N PHE A 72 -13.54 5.45 12.55
CA PHE A 72 -13.11 5.53 11.16
C PHE A 72 -14.28 5.39 10.19
N ASN A 73 -14.24 6.17 9.11
CA ASN A 73 -15.02 5.89 7.91
C ASN A 73 -14.23 4.95 7.00
N ILE A 74 -14.84 3.88 6.52
CA ILE A 74 -14.19 2.88 5.69
C ILE A 74 -15.02 2.70 4.42
N ASP A 75 -14.44 3.03 3.30
CA ASP A 75 -15.07 2.86 1.99
C ASP A 75 -14.80 1.46 1.43
N ALA A 76 -15.70 0.98 0.57
CA ALA A 76 -15.58 -0.32 -0.08
C ALA A 76 -15.80 -0.20 -1.59
N ALA A 77 -14.94 -0.84 -2.37
CA ALA A 77 -15.05 -0.90 -3.81
C ALA A 77 -14.75 -2.31 -4.34
N GLY A 78 -15.57 -2.80 -5.26
CA GLY A 78 -15.30 -4.03 -6.00
C GLY A 78 -14.63 -3.70 -7.32
N TYR A 79 -13.49 -4.32 -7.58
CA TYR A 79 -12.68 -4.10 -8.79
C TYR A 79 -12.82 -5.21 -9.84
N GLY A 80 -13.72 -6.20 -9.59
CA GLY A 80 -13.91 -7.30 -10.53
C GLY A 80 -12.72 -8.25 -10.52
N GLU A 81 -12.25 -8.61 -11.70
CA GLU A 81 -11.16 -9.56 -11.91
C GLU A 81 -9.79 -8.95 -11.66
N ASP A 82 -8.98 -9.60 -10.83
CA ASP A 82 -7.64 -9.14 -10.41
C ASP A 82 -6.56 -9.53 -11.43
N TRP A 83 -6.59 -8.94 -12.63
CA TRP A 83 -5.58 -9.19 -13.65
C TRP A 83 -4.20 -8.66 -13.30
N GLU A 84 -4.11 -7.56 -12.56
CA GLU A 84 -2.84 -7.02 -12.08
C GLU A 84 -2.22 -7.95 -11.03
N GLY A 85 -3.00 -8.38 -10.04
CA GLY A 85 -2.54 -9.37 -9.07
C GLY A 85 -2.20 -10.72 -9.70
N PHE A 86 -2.92 -11.13 -10.74
CA PHE A 86 -2.60 -12.31 -11.53
C PHE A 86 -1.20 -12.18 -12.16
N LYS A 87 -0.96 -11.08 -12.85
CA LYS A 87 0.33 -10.78 -13.47
C LYS A 87 1.47 -10.82 -12.44
N GLU A 88 1.33 -10.10 -11.34
CA GLU A 88 2.34 -10.07 -10.27
C GLU A 88 2.63 -11.47 -9.69
N MET A 89 1.61 -12.29 -9.48
CA MET A 89 1.79 -13.62 -8.93
C MET A 89 2.47 -14.55 -9.92
N VAL A 90 2.14 -14.46 -11.21
CA VAL A 90 2.80 -15.22 -12.27
C VAL A 90 4.27 -14.81 -12.39
N GLU A 91 4.59 -13.51 -12.39
CA GLU A 91 5.95 -13.00 -12.44
C GLU A 91 6.82 -13.55 -11.30
N LYS A 92 6.28 -13.62 -10.09
CA LYS A 92 6.95 -14.11 -8.88
C LYS A 92 6.95 -15.63 -8.75
N SER A 93 6.21 -16.35 -9.61
CA SER A 93 6.08 -17.82 -9.55
C SER A 93 7.23 -18.54 -10.25
N ASN A 94 7.33 -19.84 -9.97
CA ASN A 94 8.21 -20.76 -10.72
C ASN A 94 7.43 -21.57 -11.77
N ILE A 95 6.24 -21.10 -12.17
CA ILE A 95 5.41 -21.77 -13.17
C ILE A 95 6.18 -21.84 -14.48
N GLN A 96 6.19 -23.03 -15.09
CA GLN A 96 6.76 -23.21 -16.41
C GLN A 96 6.00 -22.35 -17.43
N ASP A 97 6.71 -21.84 -18.43
CA ASP A 97 6.13 -20.98 -19.48
C ASP A 97 5.46 -19.66 -18.98
N LYS A 98 5.85 -19.17 -17.79
CA LYS A 98 5.33 -17.91 -17.26
C LYS A 98 5.46 -16.73 -18.22
N ASP A 99 6.54 -16.66 -18.99
CA ASP A 99 6.77 -15.60 -19.97
C ASP A 99 5.72 -15.63 -21.09
N LEU A 100 5.29 -16.81 -21.49
CA LEU A 100 4.19 -16.97 -22.45
C LEU A 100 2.84 -16.50 -21.88
N ILE A 101 2.58 -16.79 -20.61
CA ILE A 101 1.37 -16.28 -19.91
C ILE A 101 1.39 -14.75 -19.89
N LEU A 102 2.51 -14.14 -19.51
CA LEU A 102 2.68 -12.69 -19.45
C LEU A 102 2.54 -12.03 -20.84
N GLN A 103 3.03 -12.72 -21.89
CA GLN A 103 2.86 -12.28 -23.26
C GLN A 103 1.38 -12.29 -23.66
N VAL A 104 0.61 -13.31 -23.32
CA VAL A 104 -0.85 -13.38 -23.55
C VAL A 104 -1.54 -12.18 -22.88
N LEU A 105 -1.20 -11.84 -21.63
CA LEU A 105 -1.76 -10.69 -20.94
C LEU A 105 -1.49 -9.36 -21.66
N SER A 106 -0.35 -9.25 -22.32
CA SER A 106 0.01 -8.03 -23.07
C SER A 106 -0.63 -7.94 -24.45
N MET A 107 -1.03 -9.07 -25.04
CA MET A 107 -1.57 -9.14 -26.40
C MET A 107 -3.09 -8.94 -26.47
N TYR A 108 -3.80 -9.25 -25.39
CA TYR A 108 -5.26 -9.20 -25.35
C TYR A 108 -5.73 -8.22 -24.28
N ASP A 109 -6.63 -7.32 -24.66
CA ASP A 109 -7.25 -6.34 -23.73
C ASP A 109 -8.51 -6.90 -23.07
N SER A 110 -9.23 -7.77 -23.77
CA SER A 110 -10.47 -8.38 -23.29
C SER A 110 -10.19 -9.47 -22.25
N SER A 111 -10.85 -9.37 -21.10
CA SER A 111 -10.78 -10.39 -20.04
C SER A 111 -11.14 -11.78 -20.55
N ALA A 112 -12.22 -11.90 -21.33
CA ALA A 112 -12.67 -13.17 -21.90
C ALA A 112 -11.64 -13.79 -22.85
N GLU A 113 -10.95 -12.97 -23.65
CA GLU A 113 -9.89 -13.46 -24.54
C GLU A 113 -8.67 -13.92 -23.75
N ARG A 114 -8.21 -13.13 -22.77
CA ARG A 114 -7.13 -13.52 -21.84
C ARG A 114 -7.43 -14.86 -21.17
N GLU A 115 -8.62 -14.99 -20.60
CA GLU A 115 -9.06 -16.22 -19.93
C GLU A 115 -9.04 -17.43 -20.88
N ASN A 116 -9.61 -17.27 -22.09
CA ASN A 116 -9.65 -18.34 -23.08
C ASN A 116 -8.25 -18.78 -23.52
N GLN A 117 -7.34 -17.83 -23.79
CA GLN A 117 -5.98 -18.16 -24.19
C GLN A 117 -5.22 -18.89 -23.08
N ILE A 118 -5.34 -18.43 -21.83
CA ILE A 118 -4.69 -19.07 -20.69
C ILE A 118 -5.27 -20.46 -20.43
N LYS A 119 -6.59 -20.65 -20.56
CA LYS A 119 -7.24 -21.99 -20.45
C LYS A 119 -6.76 -22.95 -21.52
N ASN A 120 -6.48 -22.47 -22.72
CA ASN A 120 -5.94 -23.28 -23.82
C ASN A 120 -4.49 -23.74 -23.59
N MET A 121 -3.78 -23.11 -22.66
CA MET A 121 -2.44 -23.52 -22.22
C MET A 121 -2.56 -24.65 -21.18
N SER A 122 -3.00 -25.83 -21.61
CA SER A 122 -3.45 -26.92 -20.73
C SER A 122 -2.39 -27.43 -19.74
N SER A 123 -1.10 -27.35 -20.08
CA SER A 123 -0.01 -27.75 -19.19
C SER A 123 0.17 -26.82 -17.98
N VAL A 124 -0.18 -25.54 -18.12
CA VAL A 124 0.07 -24.49 -17.12
C VAL A 124 -1.19 -24.13 -16.36
N TYR A 125 -2.36 -24.31 -16.98
CA TYR A 125 -3.63 -23.91 -16.39
C TYR A 125 -3.95 -24.65 -15.08
N GLY A 126 -3.51 -25.91 -14.97
CA GLY A 126 -3.64 -26.70 -13.74
C GLY A 126 -2.93 -26.02 -12.56
N GLU A 127 -1.68 -25.63 -12.73
CA GLU A 127 -0.87 -24.94 -11.72
C GLU A 127 -1.47 -23.57 -11.37
N LEU A 128 -1.89 -22.80 -12.38
CA LEU A 128 -2.53 -21.50 -12.15
C LEU A 128 -3.81 -21.64 -11.32
N LYS A 129 -4.62 -22.66 -11.59
CA LYS A 129 -5.88 -22.92 -10.89
C LYS A 129 -5.67 -23.27 -9.42
N GLU A 130 -4.59 -23.96 -9.10
CA GLU A 130 -4.27 -24.41 -7.74
C GLU A 130 -3.50 -23.33 -6.95
N ASP A 131 -2.52 -22.68 -7.59
CA ASP A 131 -1.55 -21.84 -6.89
C ASP A 131 -1.80 -20.34 -7.00
N VAL A 132 -2.42 -19.86 -8.08
CA VAL A 132 -2.60 -18.43 -8.36
C VAL A 132 -4.05 -17.98 -8.16
N LEU A 133 -5.00 -18.59 -8.88
CA LEU A 133 -6.39 -18.12 -8.89
C LEU A 133 -7.06 -18.04 -7.50
N PRO A 134 -6.82 -18.98 -6.55
CA PRO A 134 -7.41 -18.87 -5.22
C PRO A 134 -6.94 -17.67 -4.42
N LYS A 135 -5.69 -17.22 -4.62
CA LYS A 135 -5.09 -16.08 -3.91
C LYS A 135 -5.63 -14.73 -4.39
N LEU A 136 -6.18 -14.68 -5.60
CA LEU A 136 -6.81 -13.49 -6.18
C LEU A 136 -8.24 -13.24 -5.66
N ARG A 137 -8.84 -14.23 -4.99
CA ARG A 137 -10.16 -14.11 -4.36
C ARG A 137 -10.04 -13.44 -3.00
N ARG A 138 -9.73 -12.15 -2.98
CA ARG A 138 -9.31 -11.41 -1.78
C ARG A 138 -10.09 -10.12 -1.55
N ALA A 139 -10.06 -9.67 -0.31
CA ALA A 139 -10.34 -8.29 0.06
C ALA A 139 -9.02 -7.68 0.55
N GLN A 140 -8.61 -6.58 -0.04
CA GLN A 140 -7.37 -5.86 0.28
C GLN A 140 -7.72 -4.63 1.11
N LEU A 141 -7.03 -4.46 2.24
CA LEU A 141 -7.11 -3.26 3.06
C LEU A 141 -6.10 -2.24 2.54
N VAL A 142 -6.56 -1.03 2.33
CA VAL A 142 -5.73 0.07 1.83
C VAL A 142 -5.88 1.26 2.79
N ASN A 143 -4.76 1.80 3.21
CA ASN A 143 -4.69 3.06 3.93
C ASN A 143 -3.93 4.07 3.07
N ASN A 144 -4.65 5.00 2.46
CA ASN A 144 -4.06 6.12 1.75
C ASN A 144 -3.75 7.22 2.75
N MET A 145 -2.48 7.61 2.81
CA MET A 145 -2.00 8.61 3.74
C MET A 145 -1.42 9.80 2.99
N GLU A 146 -1.84 11.00 3.40
CA GLU A 146 -1.22 12.26 3.02
C GLU A 146 -0.53 12.84 4.24
N ILE A 147 0.79 13.02 4.16
CA ILE A 147 1.61 13.52 5.25
C ILE A 147 1.98 14.97 4.96
N THR A 148 1.50 15.87 5.80
CA THR A 148 1.88 17.28 5.75
C THR A 148 3.24 17.46 6.42
N GLY A 149 4.25 17.87 5.66
CA GLY A 149 5.58 18.20 6.17
C GLY A 149 5.56 19.40 7.12
N LYS A 150 6.66 19.62 7.83
CA LYS A 150 6.82 20.84 8.63
C LYS A 150 6.99 22.05 7.71
N SER A 151 6.38 23.16 8.06
CA SER A 151 6.60 24.45 7.40
C SER A 151 8.00 24.99 7.69
N ASP A 152 8.49 25.91 6.85
CA ASP A 152 9.77 26.60 7.04
C ASP A 152 9.88 27.26 8.42
N ALA A 153 8.80 27.89 8.87
CA ALA A 153 8.75 28.55 10.20
C ALA A 153 8.87 27.52 11.33
N GLU A 154 8.24 26.37 11.24
CA GLU A 154 8.35 25.31 12.24
C GLU A 154 9.75 24.71 12.25
N MET A 155 10.33 24.44 11.07
CA MET A 155 11.70 23.94 10.99
C MET A 155 12.71 24.92 11.57
N GLN A 156 12.60 26.24 11.27
CA GLN A 156 13.43 27.28 11.86
C GLN A 156 13.26 27.37 13.37
N ALA A 157 12.03 27.25 13.89
CA ALA A 157 11.77 27.26 15.34
C ALA A 157 12.43 26.05 16.03
N LEU A 158 12.41 24.87 15.43
CA LEU A 158 13.09 23.66 15.94
C LEU A 158 14.61 23.86 15.95
N VAL A 159 15.19 24.41 14.89
CA VAL A 159 16.61 24.73 14.82
C VAL A 159 17.01 25.73 15.93
N ASN A 160 16.24 26.80 16.08
CA ASN A 160 16.52 27.86 17.08
C ASN A 160 16.40 27.33 18.53
N SER A 161 15.53 26.35 18.77
CA SER A 161 15.38 25.68 20.07
C SER A 161 16.37 24.53 20.29
N GLY A 162 17.20 24.23 19.31
CA GLY A 162 18.21 23.15 19.37
C GLY A 162 17.65 21.74 19.21
N LYS A 163 16.39 21.58 18.78
CA LYS A 163 15.69 20.32 18.62
C LYS A 163 15.89 19.72 17.20
N LEU A 164 17.14 19.53 16.83
CA LEU A 164 17.49 19.02 15.49
C LEU A 164 17.09 17.54 15.31
N ASP A 165 16.92 16.83 16.39
CA ASP A 165 16.50 15.41 16.39
C ASP A 165 15.03 15.20 15.95
N GLU A 166 14.20 16.23 16.05
CA GLU A 166 12.82 16.27 15.57
C GLU A 166 12.71 16.52 14.05
N LEU A 167 13.83 16.80 13.37
CA LEU A 167 13.90 17.00 11.93
C LEU A 167 14.46 15.75 11.24
N ASN A 168 13.86 15.38 10.10
CA ASN A 168 14.40 14.36 9.21
C ASN A 168 15.53 14.94 8.32
N ASN A 169 16.18 14.08 7.52
CA ASN A 169 17.31 14.49 6.69
C ASN A 169 16.95 15.58 5.67
N GLU A 170 15.86 15.41 4.94
CA GLU A 170 15.42 16.39 3.93
C GLU A 170 15.04 17.72 4.57
N GLU A 171 14.37 17.69 5.73
CA GLU A 171 14.04 18.90 6.50
C GLU A 171 15.27 19.62 7.01
N LEU A 172 16.31 18.91 7.48
CA LEU A 172 17.58 19.50 7.91
C LEU A 172 18.31 20.16 6.74
N LEU A 173 18.40 19.49 5.60
CA LEU A 173 19.02 20.03 4.40
C LEU A 173 18.25 21.25 3.87
N HIS A 174 16.92 21.19 3.87
CA HIS A 174 16.07 22.27 3.42
C HIS A 174 16.21 23.49 4.36
N VAL A 175 16.05 23.33 5.68
CA VAL A 175 16.12 24.45 6.62
C VAL A 175 17.50 25.10 6.63
N ALA A 176 18.56 24.33 6.39
CA ALA A 176 19.91 24.89 6.25
C ALA A 176 20.03 25.91 5.12
N THR A 177 19.22 25.78 4.05
CA THR A 177 19.18 26.76 2.95
C THR A 177 18.52 28.08 3.35
N LEU A 178 17.69 28.06 4.39
CA LEU A 178 16.94 29.23 4.89
C LEU A 178 17.68 29.98 5.99
N ILE A 179 18.79 29.41 6.51
CA ILE A 179 19.59 30.02 7.61
C ILE A 179 20.65 30.95 7.03
N GLU A 180 20.59 32.23 7.43
CA GLU A 180 21.61 33.24 7.03
C GLU A 180 22.86 33.15 7.88
N ASP A 181 22.74 32.77 9.17
CA ASP A 181 23.88 32.62 10.10
C ASP A 181 24.70 31.37 9.70
N ASN A 182 25.91 31.61 9.18
CA ASN A 182 26.81 30.57 8.74
C ASN A 182 27.21 29.58 9.86
N ALA A 183 27.32 30.03 11.10
CA ALA A 183 27.67 29.17 12.23
C ALA A 183 26.52 28.21 12.58
N LEU A 184 25.29 28.71 12.59
CA LEU A 184 24.11 27.93 12.82
C LEU A 184 23.86 26.95 11.65
N LYS A 185 24.01 27.42 10.41
CA LYS A 185 23.92 26.62 9.21
C LYS A 185 24.89 25.45 9.24
N ALA A 186 26.16 25.71 9.53
CA ALA A 186 27.19 24.67 9.64
C ALA A 186 26.84 23.64 10.72
N LYS A 187 26.32 24.07 11.87
CA LYS A 187 25.88 23.15 12.94
C LYS A 187 24.75 22.20 12.49
N VAL A 188 23.76 22.72 11.75
CA VAL A 188 22.64 21.92 11.22
C VAL A 188 23.13 20.90 10.21
N LEU A 189 24.00 21.32 9.28
CA LEU A 189 24.57 20.43 8.26
C LEU A 189 25.49 19.39 8.88
N GLU A 190 26.31 19.75 9.87
CA GLU A 190 27.14 18.79 10.61
C GLU A 190 26.29 17.73 11.33
N TYR A 191 25.15 18.15 11.92
CA TYR A 191 24.23 17.24 12.55
C TYR A 191 23.60 16.28 11.51
N ALA A 192 23.15 16.77 10.36
CA ALA A 192 22.61 15.97 9.28
C ALA A 192 23.65 14.95 8.76
N ALA A 193 24.89 15.41 8.51
CA ALA A 193 26.00 14.57 8.08
C ALA A 193 26.27 13.42 9.06
N LYS A 194 26.36 13.72 10.35
CA LYS A 194 26.63 12.72 11.39
C LYS A 194 25.51 11.72 11.60
N LYS A 195 24.25 12.17 11.50
CA LYS A 195 23.09 11.34 11.80
C LYS A 195 22.68 10.46 10.60
N TYR A 196 22.80 10.98 9.38
CA TYR A 196 22.25 10.36 8.17
C TYR A 196 23.30 9.94 7.14
N ASP A 197 24.59 10.31 7.35
CA ASP A 197 25.71 10.05 6.44
C ASP A 197 25.43 10.50 4.99
N ASP A 198 24.76 11.63 4.84
CA ASP A 198 24.36 12.17 3.53
C ASP A 198 25.43 13.09 2.98
N SER A 199 25.98 12.75 1.81
CA SER A 199 27.02 13.53 1.14
C SER A 199 26.61 14.97 0.83
N ARG A 200 25.32 15.26 0.66
CA ARG A 200 24.79 16.60 0.40
C ARG A 200 25.05 17.56 1.57
N ALA A 201 25.10 17.03 2.79
CA ALA A 201 25.39 17.84 3.97
C ALA A 201 26.84 18.33 4.04
N TYR A 202 27.78 17.69 3.34
CA TYR A 202 29.19 18.09 3.30
C TYR A 202 29.52 19.09 2.18
N THR A 203 28.62 19.29 1.23
CA THR A 203 28.86 20.09 0.02
C THR A 203 28.16 21.45 0.01
N ASN A 204 27.41 21.79 1.05
CA ASN A 204 26.69 23.06 1.20
C ASN A 204 27.37 24.08 2.10
#